data_ba93907dbbeb24c32fbbee12b2c8a930
#
_entry.id   ba93907dbbeb24c32fbbee12b2c8a930
#
_cell.length_a   1.000
_cell.length_b   1.000
_cell.length_c   1.000
_cell.angle_alpha   90.00
_cell.angle_beta   90.00
_cell.angle_gamma   90.00
#
_symmetry.space_group_name_H-M   'P 1'
#
loop_
_entity.id
_entity.type
_entity.pdbx_description
1 polymer ?
#
loop_
_entity_poly.entity_id
_entity_poly.type
_entity_poly.pdbx_seq_one_letter_code
_entity_poly.pdbx_strand_id
1 'polypeptide(L)'
;MCFPTDARPPLPPIQGGAIDARDLTLASVDGTAFAAYAARAEQPTGAGVVILPDVRGLHPYYEDLTMRFAEAGVDAVALDPYGRSAGAEKRDAEFEYEPHVLQLDGDGANDDVGAAAAYLRSADGGAPERMYTIGFCLGGRISLLQAASGLGLAGVIGLYPWPVGPHRTGLPAPADEARRFACPVLAMYGGADAGIPAEARDAFDKALDGAGIEHRTVVYPDAPHSYFDRKAADHADVSADTWRQILDFMGIGSA
;
A
#
# COMPACT_ATOMS: atom_id res chain seq x y z
N MET A 1 12.27 -10.14 -5.01
CA MET A 1 12.44 -9.18 -6.12
C MET A 1 11.14 -8.41 -6.25
N CYS A 2 11.24 -7.09 -6.39
CA CYS A 2 10.07 -6.25 -6.63
C CYS A 2 9.60 -6.37 -8.09
N PHE A 3 8.52 -5.70 -8.47
CA PHE A 3 8.03 -5.69 -9.84
C PHE A 3 9.12 -5.31 -10.85
N PRO A 4 9.12 -5.85 -12.07
CA PRO A 4 9.94 -5.32 -13.15
C PRO A 4 9.53 -3.88 -13.49
N THR A 5 10.43 -3.10 -14.09
CA THR A 5 10.20 -1.67 -14.38
C THR A 5 9.04 -1.42 -15.35
N ASP A 6 8.69 -2.43 -16.13
CA ASP A 6 7.58 -2.43 -17.08
C ASP A 6 6.33 -3.18 -16.58
N ALA A 7 6.28 -3.50 -15.28
CA ALA A 7 5.10 -4.07 -14.63
C ALA A 7 3.89 -3.14 -14.75
N ARG A 8 2.70 -3.75 -14.74
CA ARG A 8 1.42 -3.03 -14.74
C ARG A 8 0.46 -3.72 -13.78
N PRO A 9 -0.46 -3.00 -13.15
CA PRO A 9 -1.52 -3.61 -12.37
C PRO A 9 -2.29 -4.66 -13.20
N PRO A 10 -2.65 -5.81 -12.61
CA PRO A 10 -3.31 -6.91 -13.33
C PRO A 10 -4.78 -6.64 -13.67
N LEU A 11 -5.17 -5.38 -13.74
CA LEU A 11 -6.52 -4.88 -13.89
C LEU A 11 -6.63 -4.09 -15.19
N PRO A 12 -7.55 -4.43 -16.11
CA PRO A 12 -7.79 -3.63 -17.29
C PRO A 12 -8.38 -2.26 -16.90
N PRO A 13 -8.01 -1.18 -17.60
CA PRO A 13 -8.59 0.14 -17.36
C PRO A 13 -10.07 0.19 -17.73
N ILE A 14 -10.87 0.89 -16.92
CA ILE A 14 -12.27 1.22 -17.18
C ILE A 14 -12.34 2.69 -17.60
N GLN A 15 -12.73 2.95 -18.84
CA GLN A 15 -12.80 4.32 -19.35
C GLN A 15 -13.84 5.16 -18.59
N GLY A 16 -13.42 6.35 -18.12
CA GLY A 16 -14.29 7.30 -17.47
C GLY A 16 -14.54 7.04 -15.99
N GLY A 17 -14.05 5.93 -15.43
CA GLY A 17 -14.26 5.61 -14.02
C GLY A 17 -13.36 6.40 -13.06
N ALA A 18 -12.23 6.89 -13.54
CA ALA A 18 -11.30 7.75 -12.80
C ALA A 18 -11.35 9.18 -13.36
N ILE A 19 -11.44 10.16 -12.49
CA ILE A 19 -11.40 11.59 -12.81
C ILE A 19 -10.30 12.29 -12.01
N ASP A 20 -9.90 13.50 -12.45
CA ASP A 20 -8.91 14.34 -11.76
C ASP A 20 -7.58 13.61 -11.45
N ALA A 21 -7.18 12.66 -12.32
CA ALA A 21 -5.91 11.97 -12.17
C ALA A 21 -4.75 12.94 -12.44
N ARG A 22 -3.87 13.13 -11.43
CA ARG A 22 -2.82 14.15 -11.50
C ARG A 22 -1.64 13.89 -10.58
N ASP A 23 -0.50 14.44 -10.98
CA ASP A 23 0.67 14.58 -10.13
C ASP A 23 0.43 15.63 -9.05
N LEU A 24 0.98 15.37 -7.86
CA LEU A 24 0.94 16.26 -6.71
C LEU A 24 2.33 16.34 -6.06
N THR A 25 2.60 17.45 -5.42
CA THR A 25 3.63 17.55 -4.39
C THR A 25 2.92 17.82 -3.08
N LEU A 26 3.04 16.88 -2.15
CA LEU A 26 2.52 17.02 -0.78
C LEU A 26 3.65 17.42 0.16
N ALA A 27 3.30 17.93 1.32
CA ALA A 27 4.25 18.28 2.35
C ALA A 27 3.84 17.68 3.69
N SER A 28 4.79 17.03 4.35
CA SER A 28 4.64 16.51 5.71
C SER A 28 4.58 17.62 6.75
N VAL A 29 4.23 17.27 7.97
CA VAL A 29 4.10 18.23 9.09
C VAL A 29 5.40 18.98 9.39
N ASP A 30 6.55 18.39 9.10
CA ASP A 30 7.88 19.01 9.23
C ASP A 30 8.29 19.87 8.03
N GLY A 31 7.42 19.98 7.01
CA GLY A 31 7.66 20.72 5.77
C GLY A 31 8.42 19.97 4.69
N THR A 32 8.77 18.70 4.90
CA THR A 32 9.37 17.86 3.86
C THR A 32 8.39 17.64 2.71
N ALA A 33 8.82 18.01 1.50
CA ALA A 33 8.03 17.79 0.29
C ALA A 33 8.31 16.41 -0.31
N PHE A 34 7.26 15.77 -0.83
CA PHE A 34 7.36 14.48 -1.53
C PHE A 34 6.39 14.40 -2.70
N ALA A 35 6.74 13.58 -3.70
CA ALA A 35 5.88 13.33 -4.84
C ALA A 35 4.69 12.46 -4.45
N ALA A 36 3.54 12.75 -5.05
CA ALA A 36 2.35 11.92 -4.96
C ALA A 36 1.60 11.92 -6.30
N TYR A 37 0.73 10.94 -6.48
CA TYR A 37 -0.19 10.85 -7.60
C TYR A 37 -1.58 10.53 -7.08
N ALA A 38 -2.59 11.29 -7.48
CA ALA A 38 -3.95 11.09 -7.01
C ALA A 38 -4.93 10.91 -8.16
N ALA A 39 -5.99 10.16 -7.91
CA ALA A 39 -7.14 10.05 -8.80
C ALA A 39 -8.42 9.96 -7.95
N ARG A 40 -9.49 10.59 -8.44
CA ARG A 40 -10.82 10.54 -7.83
C ARG A 40 -11.73 9.61 -8.59
N ALA A 41 -12.62 8.98 -7.88
CA ALA A 41 -13.69 8.18 -8.47
C ALA A 41 -14.78 9.07 -9.07
N GLU A 42 -15.23 8.76 -10.28
CA GLU A 42 -16.43 9.42 -10.84
C GLU A 42 -17.68 9.06 -10.05
N GLN A 43 -17.74 7.82 -9.56
CA GLN A 43 -18.83 7.30 -8.73
C GLN A 43 -18.29 6.80 -7.38
N PRO A 44 -18.07 7.71 -6.42
CA PRO A 44 -17.39 7.36 -5.17
C PRO A 44 -18.25 6.46 -4.28
N THR A 45 -17.64 5.43 -3.69
CA THR A 45 -18.26 4.52 -2.71
C THR A 45 -18.13 5.02 -1.26
N GLY A 46 -17.52 6.18 -1.06
CA GLY A 46 -17.15 6.70 0.26
C GLY A 46 -15.89 6.05 0.85
N ALA A 47 -15.19 5.25 0.08
CA ALA A 47 -13.88 4.71 0.47
C ALA A 47 -12.73 5.50 -0.16
N GLY A 48 -11.64 5.66 0.59
CA GLY A 48 -10.40 6.24 0.11
C GLY A 48 -9.19 5.42 0.52
N VAL A 49 -8.12 5.43 -0.29
CA VAL A 49 -6.92 4.64 -0.05
C VAL A 49 -5.64 5.42 -0.28
N VAL A 50 -4.71 5.30 0.67
CA VAL A 50 -3.31 5.71 0.51
C VAL A 50 -2.51 4.50 0.05
N ILE A 51 -1.83 4.61 -1.09
CA ILE A 51 -1.03 3.55 -1.72
C ILE A 51 0.44 3.77 -1.40
N LEU A 52 1.08 2.74 -0.86
CA LEU A 52 2.47 2.72 -0.43
C LEU A 52 3.29 1.81 -1.35
N PRO A 53 4.15 2.39 -2.19
CA PRO A 53 4.95 1.66 -3.16
C PRO A 53 5.94 0.67 -2.56
N ASP A 54 6.46 -0.22 -3.39
CA ASP A 54 7.61 -1.05 -3.09
C ASP A 54 8.90 -0.21 -2.93
N VAL A 55 10.05 -0.86 -2.76
CA VAL A 55 11.36 -0.22 -2.57
C VAL A 55 11.78 0.75 -3.69
N ARG A 56 11.12 0.75 -4.84
CA ARG A 56 11.47 1.65 -5.95
C ARG A 56 10.74 2.99 -5.88
N GLY A 57 9.84 3.18 -4.92
CA GLY A 57 9.10 4.42 -4.75
C GLY A 57 7.98 4.60 -5.76
N LEU A 58 7.51 5.84 -5.93
CA LEU A 58 6.40 6.17 -6.82
C LEU A 58 6.84 6.15 -8.29
N HIS A 59 6.42 5.12 -9.02
CA HIS A 59 6.68 4.92 -10.44
C HIS A 59 5.38 4.54 -11.19
N PRO A 60 5.36 4.47 -12.55
CA PRO A 60 4.14 4.33 -13.35
C PRO A 60 3.19 3.19 -12.95
N TYR A 61 3.68 2.10 -12.37
CA TYR A 61 2.83 1.03 -11.85
C TYR A 61 1.83 1.55 -10.81
N TYR A 62 2.30 2.37 -9.86
CA TYR A 62 1.46 2.87 -8.77
C TYR A 62 0.54 4.00 -9.22
N GLU A 63 0.93 4.76 -10.24
CA GLU A 63 0.04 5.74 -10.89
C GLU A 63 -1.13 5.01 -11.57
N ASP A 64 -0.82 3.96 -12.36
CA ASP A 64 -1.85 3.11 -12.97
C ASP A 64 -2.76 2.46 -11.91
N LEU A 65 -2.18 1.96 -10.81
CA LEU A 65 -2.96 1.35 -9.73
C LEU A 65 -3.88 2.37 -9.03
N THR A 66 -3.40 3.60 -8.84
CA THR A 66 -4.21 4.70 -8.30
C THR A 66 -5.46 4.93 -9.15
N MET A 67 -5.29 4.94 -10.48
CA MET A 67 -6.42 5.02 -11.41
C MET A 67 -7.36 3.80 -11.30
N ARG A 68 -6.81 2.57 -11.15
CA ARG A 68 -7.64 1.34 -10.97
C ARG A 68 -8.51 1.41 -9.72
N PHE A 69 -8.01 1.98 -8.62
CA PHE A 69 -8.83 2.20 -7.42
C PHE A 69 -9.94 3.22 -7.68
N ALA A 70 -9.62 4.34 -8.34
CA ALA A 70 -10.62 5.35 -8.68
C ALA A 70 -11.73 4.77 -9.59
N GLU A 71 -11.37 3.97 -10.58
CA GLU A 71 -12.31 3.25 -11.45
C GLU A 71 -13.21 2.26 -10.69
N ALA A 72 -12.73 1.73 -9.57
CA ALA A 72 -13.52 0.87 -8.67
C ALA A 72 -14.35 1.67 -7.65
N GLY A 73 -14.39 2.98 -7.74
CA GLY A 73 -15.16 3.84 -6.84
C GLY A 73 -14.41 4.26 -5.57
N VAL A 74 -13.09 4.14 -5.52
CA VAL A 74 -12.24 4.48 -4.37
C VAL A 74 -11.37 5.68 -4.69
N ASP A 75 -11.53 6.79 -3.97
CA ASP A 75 -10.61 7.92 -4.10
C ASP A 75 -9.20 7.48 -3.63
N ALA A 76 -8.17 7.75 -4.43
CA ALA A 76 -6.87 7.17 -4.19
C ALA A 76 -5.72 8.18 -4.30
N VAL A 77 -4.70 8.01 -3.47
CA VAL A 77 -3.43 8.72 -3.56
C VAL A 77 -2.27 7.77 -3.33
N ALA A 78 -1.33 7.71 -4.26
CA ALA A 78 -0.04 7.03 -4.08
C ALA A 78 1.02 8.07 -3.70
N LEU A 79 1.88 7.75 -2.73
CA LEU A 79 2.95 8.64 -2.30
C LEU A 79 4.33 8.05 -2.57
N ASP A 80 5.32 8.91 -2.74
CA ASP A 80 6.72 8.49 -2.78
C ASP A 80 7.34 8.53 -1.37
N PRO A 81 7.93 7.42 -0.87
CA PRO A 81 8.45 7.36 0.49
C PRO A 81 9.82 8.04 0.66
N TYR A 82 10.42 8.55 -0.43
CA TYR A 82 11.79 9.04 -0.45
C TYR A 82 11.92 10.57 -0.52
N GLY A 83 10.86 11.32 -0.28
CA GLY A 83 10.88 12.77 -0.28
C GLY A 83 12.00 13.35 0.59
N ARG A 84 12.25 12.74 1.77
CA ARG A 84 13.28 13.17 2.74
C ARG A 84 14.71 12.97 2.26
N SER A 85 14.95 12.01 1.39
CA SER A 85 16.31 11.63 0.98
C SER A 85 16.59 11.83 -0.52
N ALA A 86 15.55 11.90 -1.35
CA ALA A 86 15.66 11.99 -2.80
C ALA A 86 14.85 13.14 -3.44
N GLY A 87 14.20 13.99 -2.62
CA GLY A 87 13.39 15.11 -3.11
C GLY A 87 12.02 14.72 -3.65
N ALA A 88 11.25 15.71 -4.10
CA ALA A 88 9.84 15.58 -4.44
C ALA A 88 9.59 15.22 -5.92
N GLU A 89 10.44 14.40 -6.50
CA GLU A 89 10.28 13.90 -7.87
C GLU A 89 9.78 12.45 -7.86
N LYS A 90 9.07 12.05 -8.91
CA LYS A 90 8.69 10.64 -9.12
C LYS A 90 9.91 9.83 -9.54
N ARG A 91 9.82 8.51 -9.38
CA ARG A 91 10.95 7.61 -9.62
C ARG A 91 10.82 6.94 -10.99
N ASP A 92 11.94 6.83 -11.65
CA ASP A 92 12.08 6.14 -12.94
C ASP A 92 12.78 4.79 -12.77
N ALA A 93 13.05 4.13 -13.90
CA ALA A 93 13.69 2.83 -13.93
C ALA A 93 15.17 2.86 -13.49
N GLU A 94 15.80 4.03 -13.51
CA GLU A 94 17.22 4.24 -13.19
C GLU A 94 17.43 4.68 -11.75
N PHE A 95 16.35 4.90 -10.99
CA PHE A 95 16.43 5.34 -9.61
C PHE A 95 17.12 4.32 -8.71
N GLU A 96 18.26 4.71 -8.14
CA GLU A 96 19.03 3.91 -7.20
C GLU A 96 18.43 3.96 -5.79
N TYR A 97 17.41 3.15 -5.52
CA TYR A 97 16.63 3.20 -4.27
C TYR A 97 17.39 2.72 -3.02
N GLU A 98 18.41 1.88 -3.14
CA GLU A 98 19.09 1.25 -1.99
C GLU A 98 19.60 2.25 -0.93
N PRO A 99 20.30 3.35 -1.30
CA PRO A 99 20.75 4.33 -0.32
C PRO A 99 19.60 5.02 0.41
N HIS A 100 18.44 5.18 -0.25
CA HIS A 100 17.27 5.85 0.28
C HIS A 100 16.47 4.93 1.21
N VAL A 101 16.38 3.64 0.89
CA VAL A 101 15.77 2.62 1.77
C VAL A 101 16.45 2.61 3.15
N LEU A 102 17.76 2.75 3.20
CA LEU A 102 18.52 2.75 4.46
C LEU A 102 18.29 4.02 5.31
N GLN A 103 17.75 5.08 4.73
CA GLN A 103 17.44 6.34 5.39
C GLN A 103 15.98 6.46 5.83
N LEU A 104 15.14 5.46 5.51
CA LEU A 104 13.75 5.45 5.98
C LEU A 104 13.69 5.29 7.49
N ASP A 105 12.85 6.08 8.11
CA ASP A 105 12.51 5.99 9.52
C ASP A 105 10.99 5.95 9.71
N GLY A 106 10.57 5.47 10.89
CA GLY A 106 9.14 5.26 11.17
C GLY A 106 8.35 6.55 11.34
N ASP A 107 8.93 7.56 11.96
CA ASP A 107 8.26 8.83 12.23
C ASP A 107 8.05 9.60 10.93
N GLY A 108 9.09 9.71 10.09
CA GLY A 108 8.99 10.32 8.78
C GLY A 108 7.99 9.62 7.87
N ALA A 109 7.97 8.28 7.86
CA ALA A 109 7.00 7.53 7.08
C ALA A 109 5.55 7.77 7.57
N ASN A 110 5.33 7.85 8.88
CA ASN A 110 4.02 8.17 9.45
C ASN A 110 3.56 9.58 9.09
N ASP A 111 4.46 10.57 9.15
CA ASP A 111 4.18 11.95 8.78
C ASP A 111 3.78 12.08 7.31
N ASP A 112 4.49 11.39 6.40
CA ASP A 112 4.22 11.40 4.96
C ASP A 112 2.85 10.74 4.66
N VAL A 113 2.55 9.59 5.30
CA VAL A 113 1.23 8.95 5.19
C VAL A 113 0.14 9.85 5.80
N GLY A 114 0.43 10.53 6.91
CA GLY A 114 -0.46 11.50 7.53
C GLY A 114 -0.83 12.64 6.59
N ALA A 115 0.13 13.18 5.84
CA ALA A 115 -0.09 14.23 4.85
C ALA A 115 -0.93 13.74 3.66
N ALA A 116 -0.65 12.52 3.15
CA ALA A 116 -1.46 11.90 2.10
C ALA A 116 -2.90 11.63 2.56
N ALA A 117 -3.07 11.18 3.80
CA ALA A 117 -4.38 10.98 4.42
C ALA A 117 -5.14 12.32 4.60
N ALA A 118 -4.45 13.40 4.98
CA ALA A 118 -5.04 14.73 5.09
C ALA A 118 -5.48 15.26 3.72
N TYR A 119 -4.70 15.00 2.66
CA TYR A 119 -5.11 15.32 1.30
C TYR A 119 -6.42 14.60 0.92
N LEU A 120 -6.51 13.29 1.12
CA LEU A 120 -7.74 12.54 0.82
C LEU A 120 -8.95 13.07 1.60
N ARG A 121 -8.78 13.49 2.85
CA ARG A 121 -9.86 14.09 3.66
C ARG A 121 -10.29 15.48 3.20
N SER A 122 -9.52 16.14 2.36
CA SER A 122 -9.90 17.43 1.78
C SER A 122 -10.92 17.27 0.67
N ALA A 123 -11.56 18.36 0.29
CA ALA A 123 -12.49 18.38 -0.86
C ALA A 123 -11.79 17.98 -2.17
N ASP A 124 -10.52 18.34 -2.33
CA ASP A 124 -9.72 17.98 -3.51
C ASP A 124 -9.39 16.49 -3.58
N GLY A 125 -9.30 15.83 -2.43
CA GLY A 125 -9.05 14.38 -2.33
C GLY A 125 -10.31 13.51 -2.32
N GLY A 126 -11.52 14.12 -2.38
CA GLY A 126 -12.77 13.39 -2.41
C GLY A 126 -13.47 13.28 -1.06
N ALA A 127 -12.80 13.58 0.06
CA ALA A 127 -13.32 13.51 1.42
C ALA A 127 -14.02 12.16 1.75
N PRO A 128 -13.39 11.01 1.54
CA PRO A 128 -14.00 9.71 1.80
C PRO A 128 -14.35 9.51 3.28
N GLU A 129 -15.41 8.77 3.55
CA GLU A 129 -15.88 8.46 4.90
C GLU A 129 -15.00 7.39 5.59
N ARG A 130 -14.48 6.45 4.80
CA ARG A 130 -13.66 5.31 5.26
C ARG A 130 -12.30 5.35 4.58
N MET A 131 -11.25 5.38 5.36
CA MET A 131 -9.90 5.45 4.84
C MET A 131 -9.10 4.19 5.10
N TYR A 132 -8.36 3.77 4.11
CA TYR A 132 -7.50 2.60 4.15
C TYR A 132 -6.07 2.96 3.73
N THR A 133 -5.11 2.12 4.10
CA THR A 133 -3.81 2.07 3.46
C THR A 133 -3.62 0.74 2.77
N ILE A 134 -2.93 0.74 1.65
CA ILE A 134 -2.45 -0.47 0.98
C ILE A 134 -0.99 -0.32 0.61
N GLY A 135 -0.21 -1.34 0.82
CA GLY A 135 1.21 -1.28 0.48
C GLY A 135 1.76 -2.60 -0.06
N PHE A 136 2.87 -2.49 -0.75
CA PHE A 136 3.50 -3.57 -1.51
C PHE A 136 4.95 -3.76 -1.04
N CYS A 137 5.35 -4.98 -0.68
CA CYS A 137 6.70 -5.28 -0.20
C CYS A 137 7.11 -4.36 0.99
N LEU A 138 8.05 -3.46 0.82
CA LEU A 138 8.42 -2.44 1.81
C LEU A 138 7.21 -1.55 2.18
N GLY A 139 6.49 -1.06 1.19
CA GLY A 139 5.25 -0.30 1.41
C GLY A 139 4.19 -1.12 2.14
N GLY A 140 4.17 -2.45 1.94
CA GLY A 140 3.31 -3.36 2.70
C GLY A 140 3.63 -3.34 4.20
N ARG A 141 4.92 -3.34 4.57
CA ARG A 141 5.35 -3.17 5.96
C ARG A 141 4.92 -1.81 6.51
N ILE A 142 5.14 -0.74 5.75
CA ILE A 142 4.72 0.62 6.16
C ILE A 142 3.21 0.68 6.32
N SER A 143 2.43 0.10 5.40
CA SER A 143 0.97 0.06 5.48
C SER A 143 0.47 -0.64 6.74
N LEU A 144 1.01 -1.81 7.07
CA LEU A 144 0.64 -2.54 8.29
C LEU A 144 0.90 -1.71 9.55
N LEU A 145 2.01 -0.98 9.61
CA LEU A 145 2.36 -0.11 10.74
C LEU A 145 1.38 1.06 10.91
N GLN A 146 0.68 1.46 9.85
CA GLN A 146 -0.33 2.52 9.94
C GLN A 146 -1.53 2.12 10.81
N ALA A 147 -1.74 0.84 11.09
CA ALA A 147 -2.75 0.42 12.07
C ALA A 147 -2.50 0.99 13.48
N ALA A 148 -1.25 1.37 13.80
CA ALA A 148 -0.84 2.00 15.06
C ALA A 148 -0.69 3.53 14.97
N SER A 149 -0.91 4.15 13.80
CA SER A 149 -0.60 5.58 13.56
C SER A 149 -1.58 6.56 14.21
N GLY A 150 -2.76 6.11 14.62
CA GLY A 150 -3.81 6.99 15.13
C GLY A 150 -4.55 7.79 14.05
N LEU A 151 -4.34 7.48 12.78
CA LEU A 151 -5.00 8.16 11.66
C LEU A 151 -6.50 7.85 11.51
N GLY A 152 -7.08 6.99 12.35
CA GLY A 152 -8.51 6.63 12.26
C GLY A 152 -8.83 5.87 10.98
N LEU A 153 -7.96 4.95 10.58
CA LEU A 153 -8.15 4.10 9.41
C LEU A 153 -9.25 3.07 9.65
N ALA A 154 -10.01 2.78 8.60
CA ALA A 154 -10.98 1.69 8.58
C ALA A 154 -10.32 0.31 8.39
N GLY A 155 -9.09 0.28 7.91
CA GLY A 155 -8.28 -0.93 7.80
C GLY A 155 -6.95 -0.67 7.09
N VAL A 156 -6.04 -1.64 7.21
CA VAL A 156 -4.73 -1.62 6.54
C VAL A 156 -4.53 -2.90 5.73
N ILE A 157 -3.88 -2.78 4.57
CA ILE A 157 -3.70 -3.88 3.63
C ILE A 157 -2.21 -3.99 3.28
N GLY A 158 -1.63 -5.17 3.47
CA GLY A 158 -0.25 -5.46 3.08
C GLY A 158 -0.17 -6.60 2.06
N LEU A 159 0.41 -6.34 0.88
CA LEU A 159 0.74 -7.36 -0.08
C LEU A 159 2.22 -7.73 0.07
N TYR A 160 2.46 -9.02 0.31
CA TYR A 160 3.79 -9.58 0.57
C TYR A 160 4.68 -8.72 1.49
N PRO A 161 4.13 -8.22 2.63
CA PRO A 161 4.90 -7.46 3.60
C PRO A 161 5.84 -8.38 4.38
N TRP A 162 7.00 -7.86 4.81
CA TRP A 162 7.81 -8.54 5.81
C TRP A 162 7.33 -8.18 7.22
N PRO A 163 6.61 -9.07 7.94
CA PRO A 163 5.87 -8.64 9.13
C PRO A 163 6.61 -8.78 10.45
N VAL A 164 7.76 -9.49 10.49
CA VAL A 164 8.47 -9.82 11.73
C VAL A 164 9.93 -9.38 11.69
N GLY A 165 10.53 -9.25 12.87
CA GLY A 165 11.97 -9.05 13.05
C GLY A 165 12.53 -7.76 12.45
N PRO A 166 13.83 -7.55 12.61
CA PRO A 166 14.50 -6.34 12.12
C PRO A 166 14.49 -6.30 10.59
N HIS A 167 14.37 -5.10 10.06
CA HIS A 167 14.52 -4.82 8.65
C HIS A 167 15.71 -3.87 8.45
N ARG A 168 16.28 -3.82 7.24
CA ARG A 168 17.38 -2.90 6.89
C ARG A 168 17.00 -1.41 7.00
N THR A 169 15.71 -1.11 7.04
CA THR A 169 15.19 0.21 7.42
C THR A 169 15.11 0.33 8.93
N GLY A 170 14.99 1.55 9.46
CA GLY A 170 14.69 1.78 10.89
C GLY A 170 13.24 1.47 11.30
N LEU A 171 12.43 0.90 10.40
CA LEU A 171 11.02 0.62 10.67
C LEU A 171 10.85 -0.56 11.65
N PRO A 172 9.98 -0.44 12.68
CA PRO A 172 9.68 -1.54 13.58
C PRO A 172 9.03 -2.73 12.85
N ALA A 173 9.01 -3.90 13.49
CA ALA A 173 8.28 -5.04 12.96
C ALA A 173 6.77 -4.89 13.24
N PRO A 174 5.89 -5.05 12.24
CA PRO A 174 4.44 -5.01 12.47
C PRO A 174 3.96 -5.95 13.59
N ALA A 175 4.54 -7.15 13.70
CA ALA A 175 4.21 -8.09 14.76
C ALA A 175 4.50 -7.55 16.18
N ASP A 176 5.57 -6.76 16.34
CA ASP A 176 5.95 -6.19 17.63
C ASP A 176 5.01 -5.03 18.03
N GLU A 177 4.42 -4.37 17.04
CA GLU A 177 3.49 -3.25 17.19
C GLU A 177 2.00 -3.67 17.26
N ALA A 178 1.68 -4.95 17.07
CA ALA A 178 0.31 -5.45 16.95
C ALA A 178 -0.62 -5.00 18.10
N ARG A 179 -0.10 -4.88 19.33
CA ARG A 179 -0.88 -4.40 20.51
C ARG A 179 -1.31 -2.93 20.41
N ARG A 180 -0.71 -2.17 19.50
CA ARG A 180 -1.03 -0.75 19.26
C ARG A 180 -1.96 -0.57 18.09
N PHE A 181 -2.25 -1.65 17.34
CA PHE A 181 -3.14 -1.59 16.19
C PHE A 181 -4.56 -1.24 16.64
N ALA A 182 -5.23 -0.41 15.85
CA ALA A 182 -6.55 0.13 16.16
C ALA A 182 -7.58 -0.10 15.03
N CYS A 183 -7.21 -0.89 14.02
CA CYS A 183 -8.10 -1.21 12.90
C CYS A 183 -7.82 -2.62 12.36
N PRO A 184 -8.75 -3.21 11.58
CA PRO A 184 -8.57 -4.50 10.93
C PRO A 184 -7.38 -4.55 9.97
N VAL A 185 -6.84 -5.76 9.78
CA VAL A 185 -5.67 -6.04 8.94
C VAL A 185 -6.02 -7.07 7.86
N LEU A 186 -5.67 -6.77 6.60
CA LEU A 186 -5.60 -7.76 5.52
C LEU A 186 -4.14 -7.95 5.11
N ALA A 187 -3.59 -9.15 5.29
CA ALA A 187 -2.24 -9.51 4.88
C ALA A 187 -2.28 -10.60 3.80
N MET A 188 -1.61 -10.38 2.67
CA MET A 188 -1.67 -11.27 1.52
C MET A 188 -0.26 -11.66 1.08
N TYR A 189 -0.05 -12.97 0.87
CA TYR A 189 1.29 -13.52 0.62
C TYR A 189 1.32 -14.50 -0.55
N GLY A 190 2.45 -14.55 -1.23
CA GLY A 190 2.81 -15.68 -2.07
C GLY A 190 3.38 -16.82 -1.22
N GLY A 191 2.87 -18.04 -1.40
CA GLY A 191 3.38 -19.22 -0.69
C GLY A 191 4.76 -19.66 -1.18
N ALA A 192 5.09 -19.37 -2.44
CA ALA A 192 6.40 -19.62 -3.04
C ALA A 192 7.41 -18.48 -2.81
N ASP A 193 7.06 -17.46 -2.04
CA ASP A 193 7.96 -16.37 -1.65
C ASP A 193 8.97 -16.85 -0.61
N ALA A 194 10.16 -17.23 -1.05
CA ALA A 194 11.24 -17.66 -0.15
C ALA A 194 11.74 -16.53 0.78
N GLY A 195 11.44 -15.27 0.47
CA GLY A 195 11.78 -14.11 1.32
C GLY A 195 10.89 -14.01 2.55
N ILE A 196 9.65 -14.54 2.51
CA ILE A 196 8.68 -14.46 3.60
C ILE A 196 8.19 -15.88 3.98
N PRO A 197 8.95 -16.63 4.79
CA PRO A 197 8.62 -18.01 5.13
C PRO A 197 7.33 -18.13 5.96
N ALA A 198 6.75 -19.34 6.01
CA ALA A 198 5.52 -19.60 6.72
C ALA A 198 5.60 -19.19 8.20
N GLU A 199 6.73 -19.44 8.84
CA GLU A 199 6.95 -19.12 10.24
C GLU A 199 6.83 -17.61 10.53
N ALA A 200 7.23 -16.76 9.58
CA ALA A 200 7.11 -15.31 9.72
C ALA A 200 5.64 -14.85 9.62
N ARG A 201 4.86 -15.47 8.73
CA ARG A 201 3.42 -15.22 8.59
C ARG A 201 2.65 -15.70 9.82
N ASP A 202 2.92 -16.94 10.26
CA ASP A 202 2.30 -17.53 11.45
C ASP A 202 2.61 -16.71 12.72
N ALA A 203 3.83 -16.17 12.83
CA ALA A 203 4.21 -15.34 13.97
C ALA A 203 3.43 -14.01 13.97
N PHE A 204 3.16 -13.44 12.82
CA PHE A 204 2.35 -12.24 12.70
C PHE A 204 0.89 -12.51 13.04
N ASP A 205 0.30 -13.58 12.51
CA ASP A 205 -1.08 -13.96 12.84
C ASP A 205 -1.24 -14.18 14.35
N LYS A 206 -0.29 -14.90 14.99
CA LYS A 206 -0.28 -15.06 16.45
C LYS A 206 -0.17 -13.73 17.22
N ALA A 207 0.57 -12.76 16.68
CA ALA A 207 0.70 -11.45 17.32
C ALA A 207 -0.62 -10.68 17.23
N LEU A 208 -1.31 -10.74 16.09
CA LEU A 208 -2.62 -10.12 15.87
C LEU A 208 -3.70 -10.79 16.74
N ASP A 209 -3.74 -12.14 16.78
CA ASP A 209 -4.63 -12.90 17.67
C ASP A 209 -4.42 -12.52 19.14
N GLY A 210 -3.16 -12.49 19.58
CA GLY A 210 -2.78 -12.14 20.95
C GLY A 210 -3.10 -10.70 21.33
N ALA A 211 -3.25 -9.82 20.34
CA ALA A 211 -3.67 -8.43 20.49
C ALA A 211 -5.20 -8.24 20.35
N GLY A 212 -5.94 -9.27 19.91
CA GLY A 212 -7.37 -9.17 19.66
C GLY A 212 -7.73 -8.35 18.42
N ILE A 213 -6.82 -8.28 17.46
CA ILE A 213 -7.02 -7.51 16.22
C ILE A 213 -7.76 -8.37 15.19
N GLU A 214 -8.86 -7.85 14.65
CA GLU A 214 -9.55 -8.47 13.53
C GLU A 214 -8.60 -8.50 12.33
N HIS A 215 -8.36 -9.70 11.77
CA HIS A 215 -7.46 -9.83 10.64
C HIS A 215 -7.83 -11.00 9.74
N ARG A 216 -7.34 -10.91 8.50
CA ARG A 216 -7.42 -11.97 7.50
C ARG A 216 -6.07 -12.11 6.81
N THR A 217 -5.51 -13.32 6.87
CA THR A 217 -4.31 -13.69 6.14
C THR A 217 -4.66 -14.56 4.96
N VAL A 218 -4.24 -14.16 3.76
CA VAL A 218 -4.45 -14.91 2.51
C VAL A 218 -3.10 -15.36 1.98
N VAL A 219 -2.95 -16.66 1.71
CA VAL A 219 -1.72 -17.22 1.14
C VAL A 219 -2.06 -17.96 -0.16
N TYR A 220 -1.40 -17.57 -1.24
CA TYR A 220 -1.50 -18.24 -2.54
C TYR A 220 -0.30 -19.18 -2.72
N PRO A 221 -0.50 -20.51 -2.63
CA PRO A 221 0.59 -21.48 -2.44
C PRO A 221 1.74 -21.37 -3.45
N ASP A 222 1.40 -21.21 -4.72
CA ASP A 222 2.35 -21.21 -5.84
C ASP A 222 2.78 -19.81 -6.32
N ALA A 223 2.23 -18.76 -5.72
CA ALA A 223 2.55 -17.39 -6.10
C ALA A 223 3.89 -16.95 -5.49
N PRO A 224 4.77 -16.29 -6.28
CA PRO A 224 6.02 -15.73 -5.80
C PRO A 224 5.82 -14.37 -5.12
N HIS A 225 6.92 -13.75 -4.67
CA HIS A 225 6.91 -12.32 -4.33
C HIS A 225 6.49 -11.48 -5.53
N SER A 226 5.75 -10.38 -5.30
CA SER A 226 5.29 -9.45 -6.37
C SER A 226 4.46 -10.12 -7.49
N TYR A 227 3.63 -11.08 -7.14
CA TYR A 227 2.77 -11.79 -8.10
C TYR A 227 1.66 -10.92 -8.72
N PHE A 228 1.33 -9.80 -8.08
CA PHE A 228 0.24 -8.91 -8.50
C PHE A 228 0.66 -8.02 -9.69
N ASP A 229 0.93 -8.66 -10.81
CA ASP A 229 1.33 -8.03 -12.07
C ASP A 229 0.66 -8.74 -13.25
N ARG A 230 0.01 -7.99 -14.15
CA ARG A 230 -0.66 -8.53 -15.35
C ARG A 230 0.28 -9.27 -16.31
N LYS A 231 1.58 -8.99 -16.25
CA LYS A 231 2.60 -9.69 -17.05
C LYS A 231 2.90 -11.09 -16.51
N ALA A 232 2.58 -11.34 -15.27
CA ALA A 232 2.65 -12.66 -14.66
C ALA A 232 1.39 -13.46 -15.02
N ALA A 233 1.26 -13.86 -16.28
CA ALA A 233 0.08 -14.55 -16.78
C ALA A 233 -0.24 -15.83 -16.01
N ASP A 234 0.78 -16.54 -15.52
CA ASP A 234 0.65 -17.74 -14.68
C ASP A 234 -0.04 -17.46 -13.33
N HIS A 235 -0.15 -16.19 -12.93
CA HIS A 235 -0.77 -15.75 -11.68
C HIS A 235 -2.00 -14.85 -11.92
N ALA A 236 -2.61 -14.89 -13.10
CA ALA A 236 -3.76 -14.05 -13.42
C ALA A 236 -4.95 -14.30 -12.50
N ASP A 237 -5.26 -15.56 -12.22
CA ASP A 237 -6.36 -15.92 -11.32
C ASP A 237 -6.09 -15.49 -9.88
N VAL A 238 -4.85 -15.64 -9.41
CA VAL A 238 -4.40 -15.17 -8.09
C VAL A 238 -4.52 -13.66 -8.00
N SER A 239 -4.11 -12.94 -9.03
CA SER A 239 -4.21 -11.49 -9.08
C SER A 239 -5.66 -11.01 -9.08
N ALA A 240 -6.54 -11.67 -9.82
CA ALA A 240 -7.98 -11.37 -9.83
C ALA A 240 -8.61 -11.62 -8.45
N ASP A 241 -8.28 -12.74 -7.80
CA ASP A 241 -8.74 -13.03 -6.43
C ASP A 241 -8.19 -12.01 -5.42
N THR A 242 -6.91 -11.65 -5.53
CA THR A 242 -6.29 -10.60 -4.69
C THR A 242 -7.07 -9.30 -4.77
N TRP A 243 -7.41 -8.85 -5.97
CA TRP A 243 -8.19 -7.63 -6.17
C TRP A 243 -9.57 -7.71 -5.52
N ARG A 244 -10.25 -8.83 -5.73
CA ARG A 244 -11.56 -9.09 -5.10
C ARG A 244 -11.46 -9.05 -3.57
N GLN A 245 -10.44 -9.72 -2.97
CA GLN A 245 -10.21 -9.71 -1.52
C GLN A 245 -9.95 -8.29 -0.98
N ILE A 246 -9.23 -7.45 -1.73
CA ILE A 246 -8.99 -6.04 -1.38
C ILE A 246 -10.31 -5.27 -1.36
N LEU A 247 -11.09 -5.35 -2.43
CA LEU A 247 -12.38 -4.65 -2.51
C LEU A 247 -13.37 -5.13 -1.45
N ASP A 248 -13.47 -6.44 -1.24
CA ASP A 248 -14.32 -7.03 -0.19
C ASP A 248 -13.93 -6.52 1.21
N PHE A 249 -12.62 -6.46 1.51
CA PHE A 249 -12.13 -5.93 2.78
C PHE A 249 -12.47 -4.44 2.96
N MET A 250 -12.48 -3.67 1.88
CA MET A 250 -12.89 -2.26 1.88
C MET A 250 -14.43 -2.09 1.93
N GLY A 251 -15.19 -3.19 1.89
CA GLY A 251 -16.67 -3.16 1.87
C GLY A 251 -17.22 -2.68 0.55
N ILE A 252 -16.49 -2.91 -0.55
CA ILE A 252 -16.88 -2.57 -1.91
C ILE A 252 -17.26 -3.89 -2.59
N GLY A 253 -18.56 -4.08 -2.83
CA GLY A 253 -19.01 -5.27 -3.54
C GLY A 253 -18.40 -5.32 -4.94
N SER A 254 -17.93 -6.48 -5.36
CA SER A 254 -17.57 -6.73 -6.76
C SER A 254 -18.81 -6.53 -7.62
N ALA A 255 -18.74 -5.53 -8.51
CA ALA A 255 -19.78 -5.30 -9.50
C ALA A 255 -19.87 -6.46 -10.50
#